data_133db0f80f0032ba32a4a11a77d95bde
#
_entry.id   133db0f80f0032ba32a4a11a77d95bde
#
_cell.length_a   1.000
_cell.length_b   1.000
_cell.length_c   1.000
_cell.angle_alpha   90.00
_cell.angle_beta   90.00
_cell.angle_gamma   90.00
#
_symmetry.space_group_name_H-M   'P 1'
#
loop_
_entity.id
_entity.type
_entity.pdbx_description
1 polymer ?
#
loop_
_entity_poly.entity_id
_entity_poly.type
_entity_poly.pdbx_seq_one_letter_code
_entity_poly.pdbx_strand_id
1 'polypeptide(L)'
;MLRIWRATLNSWAGLKAAASSEAAFREELVAFVLALPLAFFLTPLAWKRLTLIGVILFLMVVELLNTAIEKLSDHVTATHHPDIGRIKDMASAAVGIALAIAGFTWLLAIAEWIGLLTWLGQL
;
A
#
# COMPACT_ATOMS: atom_id res chain seq x y z
N MET A 1 -4.83 -28.57 6.82
CA MET A 1 -5.43 -28.42 5.48
C MET A 1 -6.67 -27.58 5.49
N LEU A 2 -7.74 -27.98 6.21
CA LEU A 2 -8.98 -27.19 6.30
C LEU A 2 -8.76 -25.78 6.85
N ARG A 3 -7.87 -25.63 7.82
CA ARG A 3 -7.55 -24.33 8.44
C ARG A 3 -6.96 -23.36 7.43
N ILE A 4 -6.01 -23.82 6.60
CA ILE A 4 -5.38 -22.97 5.57
C ILE A 4 -6.39 -22.62 4.49
N TRP A 5 -7.22 -23.57 4.09
CA TRP A 5 -8.28 -23.35 3.10
C TRP A 5 -9.28 -22.29 3.58
N ARG A 6 -9.74 -22.41 4.81
CA ARG A 6 -10.63 -21.41 5.42
C ARG A 6 -9.99 -20.03 5.52
N ALA A 7 -8.72 -19.98 5.91
CA ALA A 7 -7.97 -18.72 5.96
C ALA A 7 -7.88 -18.08 4.58
N THR A 8 -7.64 -18.87 3.54
CA THR A 8 -7.60 -18.40 2.15
C THR A 8 -8.94 -17.82 1.71
N LEU A 9 -10.03 -18.51 2.02
CA LEU A 9 -11.38 -18.03 1.69
C LEU A 9 -11.71 -16.74 2.44
N ASN A 10 -11.33 -16.64 3.71
CA ASN A 10 -11.54 -15.46 4.52
C ASN A 10 -10.73 -14.28 3.99
N SER A 11 -9.50 -14.52 3.59
CA SER A 11 -8.63 -13.48 2.99
C SER A 11 -9.24 -12.97 1.68
N TRP A 12 -9.72 -13.85 0.84
CA TRP A 12 -10.40 -13.48 -0.41
C TRP A 12 -11.62 -12.62 -0.13
N ALA A 13 -12.45 -13.03 0.83
CA ALA A 13 -13.63 -12.27 1.23
C ALA A 13 -13.24 -10.87 1.75
N GLY A 14 -12.16 -10.77 2.52
CA GLY A 14 -11.63 -9.50 3.01
C GLY A 14 -11.17 -8.58 1.89
N LEU A 15 -10.45 -9.11 0.91
CA LEU A 15 -10.00 -8.34 -0.26
C LEU A 15 -11.20 -7.84 -1.07
N LYS A 16 -12.20 -8.68 -1.29
CA LYS A 16 -13.43 -8.29 -2.00
C LYS A 16 -14.18 -7.20 -1.24
N ALA A 17 -14.29 -7.32 0.08
CA ALA A 17 -14.95 -6.32 0.91
C ALA A 17 -14.24 -4.97 0.82
N ALA A 18 -12.91 -4.95 0.92
CA ALA A 18 -12.14 -3.72 0.80
C ALA A 18 -12.28 -3.11 -0.60
N ALA A 19 -12.19 -3.92 -1.65
CA ALA A 19 -12.33 -3.44 -3.03
C ALA A 19 -13.72 -2.85 -3.29
N SER A 20 -14.77 -3.41 -2.67
CA SER A 20 -16.14 -2.93 -2.88
C SER A 20 -16.46 -1.66 -2.07
N SER A 21 -15.85 -1.49 -0.89
CA SER A 21 -16.19 -0.39 0.02
C SER A 21 -15.20 0.76 0.05
N GLU A 22 -13.93 0.54 -0.34
CA GLU A 22 -12.87 1.52 -0.15
C GLU A 22 -12.29 2.01 -1.47
N ALA A 23 -12.50 3.30 -1.78
CA ALA A 23 -11.95 3.93 -2.98
C ALA A 23 -10.42 3.90 -2.99
N ALA A 24 -9.78 4.19 -1.86
CA ALA A 24 -8.33 4.18 -1.74
C ALA A 24 -7.74 2.80 -2.10
N PHE A 25 -8.37 1.73 -1.62
CA PHE A 25 -7.91 0.37 -1.93
C PHE A 25 -8.05 0.05 -3.43
N ARG A 26 -9.15 0.48 -4.06
CA ARG A 26 -9.32 0.33 -5.51
C ARG A 26 -8.26 1.07 -6.31
N GLU A 27 -7.92 2.30 -5.89
CA GLU A 27 -6.86 3.09 -6.52
C GLU A 27 -5.51 2.39 -6.39
N GLU A 28 -5.24 1.80 -5.25
CA GLU A 28 -4.00 1.05 -5.00
C GLU A 28 -3.94 -0.25 -5.81
N LEU A 29 -5.08 -0.92 -6.02
CA LEU A 29 -5.16 -2.08 -6.92
C LEU A 29 -4.78 -1.68 -8.36
N VAL A 30 -5.29 -0.56 -8.84
CA VAL A 30 -4.93 -0.04 -10.16
C VAL A 30 -3.44 0.28 -10.22
N ALA A 31 -2.91 0.95 -9.19
CA ALA A 31 -1.48 1.23 -9.10
C ALA A 31 -0.65 -0.06 -9.11
N PHE A 32 -1.09 -1.09 -8.41
CA PHE A 32 -0.41 -2.40 -8.40
C PHE A 32 -0.37 -3.03 -9.79
N VAL A 33 -1.50 -3.05 -10.48
CA VAL A 33 -1.59 -3.63 -11.83
C VAL A 33 -0.67 -2.87 -12.81
N LEU A 34 -0.63 -1.54 -12.72
CA LEU A 34 0.25 -0.72 -13.56
C LEU A 34 1.73 -0.85 -13.15
N ALA A 35 2.01 -1.06 -11.88
CA ALA A 35 3.36 -1.21 -11.37
C ALA A 35 4.07 -2.45 -11.92
N LEU A 36 3.32 -3.52 -12.21
CA LEU A 36 3.89 -4.76 -12.74
C LEU A 36 4.68 -4.51 -14.04
N PRO A 37 4.06 -4.01 -15.12
CA PRO A 37 4.82 -3.74 -16.34
C PRO A 37 5.82 -2.61 -16.20
N LEU A 38 5.50 -1.57 -15.41
CA LEU A 38 6.41 -0.43 -15.22
C LEU A 38 7.70 -0.83 -14.50
N ALA A 39 7.63 -1.72 -13.51
CA ALA A 39 8.82 -2.20 -12.81
C ALA A 39 9.74 -2.97 -13.79
N PHE A 40 9.18 -3.78 -14.67
CA PHE A 40 9.94 -4.50 -15.69
C PHE A 40 10.54 -3.55 -16.73
N PHE A 41 9.86 -2.47 -17.04
CA PHE A 41 10.37 -1.43 -17.95
C PHE A 41 11.50 -0.60 -17.35
N LEU A 42 11.38 -0.23 -16.07
CA LEU A 42 12.32 0.68 -15.41
C LEU A 42 13.66 0.05 -15.06
N THR A 43 13.71 -1.27 -14.86
CA THR A 43 14.93 -1.93 -14.41
C THR A 43 14.97 -3.40 -14.84
N PRO A 44 16.15 -3.92 -15.21
CA PRO A 44 16.32 -5.35 -15.44
C PRO A 44 16.66 -6.13 -14.17
N LEU A 45 16.90 -5.43 -13.04
CA LEU A 45 17.35 -6.06 -11.80
C LEU A 45 16.16 -6.64 -11.02
N ALA A 46 16.22 -7.93 -10.71
CA ALA A 46 15.13 -8.63 -10.01
C ALA A 46 14.81 -7.99 -8.65
N TRP A 47 15.83 -7.62 -7.88
CA TRP A 47 15.63 -7.02 -6.57
C TRP A 47 14.96 -5.65 -6.64
N LYS A 48 15.29 -4.83 -7.65
CA LYS A 48 14.61 -3.54 -7.85
C LYS A 48 13.16 -3.74 -8.25
N ARG A 49 12.89 -4.71 -9.12
CA ARG A 49 11.51 -5.06 -9.51
C ARG A 49 10.70 -5.48 -8.30
N LEU A 50 11.27 -6.36 -7.46
CA LEU A 50 10.62 -6.82 -6.24
C LEU A 50 10.36 -5.65 -5.28
N THR A 51 11.33 -4.75 -5.12
CA THR A 51 11.18 -3.57 -4.27
C THR A 51 10.08 -2.65 -4.78
N LEU A 52 10.06 -2.34 -6.08
CA LEU A 52 9.06 -1.46 -6.69
C LEU A 52 7.64 -2.02 -6.53
N ILE A 53 7.47 -3.31 -6.77
CA ILE A 53 6.17 -3.98 -6.61
C ILE A 53 5.84 -4.14 -5.13
N GLY A 54 6.83 -4.50 -4.33
CA GLY A 54 6.67 -4.77 -2.90
C GLY A 54 6.20 -3.57 -2.10
N VAL A 55 6.67 -2.36 -2.42
CA VAL A 55 6.23 -1.16 -1.70
C VAL A 55 4.75 -0.84 -1.99
N ILE A 56 4.25 -1.17 -3.16
CA ILE A 56 2.82 -1.04 -3.48
C ILE A 56 2.00 -2.06 -2.68
N LEU A 57 2.46 -3.31 -2.64
CA LEU A 57 1.81 -4.34 -1.83
C LEU A 57 1.82 -3.99 -0.35
N PHE A 58 2.93 -3.46 0.14
CA PHE A 58 3.04 -3.00 1.53
C PHE A 58 2.03 -1.89 1.82
N LEU A 59 1.91 -0.92 0.92
CA LEU A 59 0.91 0.14 1.04
C LEU A 59 -0.50 -0.46 1.12
N MET A 60 -0.82 -1.47 0.30
CA MET A 60 -2.11 -2.14 0.33
C MET A 60 -2.36 -2.87 1.65
N VAL A 61 -1.32 -3.51 2.21
CA VAL A 61 -1.42 -4.15 3.54
C VAL A 61 -1.77 -3.12 4.60
N VAL A 62 -1.07 -1.99 4.61
CA VAL A 62 -1.32 -0.91 5.57
C VAL A 62 -2.71 -0.34 5.40
N GLU A 63 -3.16 -0.15 4.16
CA GLU A 63 -4.52 0.34 3.87
C GLU A 63 -5.61 -0.63 4.36
N LEU A 64 -5.42 -1.93 4.17
CA LEU A 64 -6.34 -2.94 4.69
C LEU A 64 -6.45 -2.88 6.22
N LEU A 65 -5.31 -2.74 6.89
CA LEU A 65 -5.28 -2.62 8.35
C LEU A 65 -5.90 -1.31 8.83
N ASN A 66 -5.64 -0.20 8.14
CA ASN A 66 -6.27 1.09 8.44
C ASN A 66 -7.79 0.99 8.32
N THR A 67 -8.28 0.43 7.24
CA THR A 67 -9.72 0.23 7.01
C THR A 67 -10.35 -0.63 8.10
N ALA A 68 -9.67 -1.72 8.49
CA ALA A 68 -10.16 -2.60 9.56
C ALA A 68 -10.24 -1.84 10.89
N ILE A 69 -9.23 -1.02 11.21
CA ILE A 69 -9.21 -0.20 12.43
C ILE A 69 -10.34 0.84 12.39
N GLU A 70 -10.55 1.51 11.27
CA GLU A 70 -11.63 2.49 11.13
C GLU A 70 -13.00 1.86 11.34
N LYS A 71 -13.25 0.72 10.70
CA LYS A 71 -14.53 0.01 10.82
C LYS A 71 -14.75 -0.51 12.25
N LEU A 72 -13.70 -1.04 12.86
CA LEU A 72 -13.77 -1.48 14.26
C LEU A 72 -14.04 -0.31 15.20
N SER A 73 -13.38 0.82 15.00
CA SER A 73 -13.58 2.03 15.78
C SER A 73 -15.02 2.54 15.70
N ASP A 74 -15.60 2.52 14.50
CA ASP A 74 -16.99 2.93 14.28
C ASP A 74 -17.98 1.97 14.94
N HIS A 75 -17.62 0.70 15.08
CA HIS A 75 -18.40 -0.31 15.80
C HIS A 75 -18.37 -0.11 17.33
N VAL A 76 -17.23 0.37 17.85
CA VAL A 76 -17.06 0.66 19.28
C VAL A 76 -17.86 1.90 19.67
N THR A 77 -17.79 2.95 18.86
CA THR A 77 -18.57 4.17 19.08
C THR A 77 -18.86 4.88 17.77
N ALA A 78 -20.14 5.23 17.56
CA ALA A 78 -20.57 6.06 16.43
C ALA A 78 -20.41 7.54 16.71
N THR A 79 -20.20 7.93 17.99
CA THR A 79 -20.02 9.32 18.39
C THR A 79 -18.54 9.66 18.49
N HIS A 80 -18.22 10.94 18.40
CA HIS A 80 -16.85 11.41 18.55
C HIS A 80 -16.32 11.09 19.96
N HIS A 81 -15.19 10.40 20.02
CA HIS A 81 -14.50 10.13 21.28
C HIS A 81 -13.00 10.44 21.06
N PRO A 82 -12.38 11.26 21.95
CA PRO A 82 -10.98 11.70 21.74
C PRO A 82 -9.98 10.55 21.58
N ASP A 83 -10.13 9.46 22.35
CA ASP A 83 -9.22 8.31 22.28
C ASP A 83 -9.38 7.54 20.97
N ILE A 84 -10.62 7.35 20.52
CA ILE A 84 -10.91 6.72 19.23
C ILE A 84 -10.38 7.58 18.09
N GLY A 85 -10.53 8.90 18.18
CA GLY A 85 -9.97 9.83 17.21
C GLY A 85 -8.46 9.69 17.09
N ARG A 86 -7.74 9.58 18.21
CA ARG A 86 -6.28 9.36 18.20
C ARG A 86 -5.89 8.02 17.59
N ILE A 87 -6.67 6.97 17.85
CA ILE A 87 -6.43 5.64 17.25
C ILE A 87 -6.55 5.73 15.73
N LYS A 88 -7.62 6.38 15.23
CA LYS A 88 -7.81 6.57 13.79
C LYS A 88 -6.69 7.41 13.18
N ASP A 89 -6.21 8.45 13.89
CA ASP A 89 -5.11 9.29 13.43
C ASP A 89 -3.80 8.49 13.32
N MET A 90 -3.52 7.62 14.29
CA MET A 90 -2.35 6.75 14.22
C MET A 90 -2.40 5.80 13.04
N ALA A 91 -3.56 5.19 12.78
CA ALA A 91 -3.73 4.31 11.64
C ALA A 91 -3.56 5.05 10.31
N SER A 92 -4.12 6.28 10.24
CA SER A 92 -3.95 7.16 9.07
C SER A 92 -2.47 7.56 8.87
N ALA A 93 -1.75 7.83 9.96
CA ALA A 93 -0.33 8.15 9.88
C ALA A 93 0.48 6.98 9.31
N ALA A 94 0.12 5.74 9.64
CA ALA A 94 0.75 4.56 9.06
C ALA A 94 0.60 4.52 7.53
N VAL A 95 -0.59 4.84 7.03
CA VAL A 95 -0.84 4.96 5.57
C VAL A 95 0.06 6.05 4.97
N GLY A 96 0.18 7.21 5.62
CA GLY A 96 1.02 8.30 5.17
C GLY A 96 2.49 7.90 5.06
N ILE A 97 3.01 7.17 6.04
CA ILE A 97 4.39 6.68 6.01
C ILE A 97 4.58 5.66 4.88
N ALA A 98 3.63 4.74 4.72
CA ALA A 98 3.69 3.75 3.63
C ALA A 98 3.64 4.42 2.25
N LEU A 99 2.82 5.47 2.08
CA LEU A 99 2.78 6.27 0.87
C LEU A 99 4.12 6.95 0.60
N ALA A 100 4.75 7.52 1.62
CA ALA A 100 6.06 8.15 1.50
C ALA A 100 7.12 7.13 1.06
N ILE A 101 7.13 5.96 1.65
CA ILE A 101 8.06 4.88 1.28
C ILE A 101 7.87 4.51 -0.20
N ALA A 102 6.64 4.27 -0.61
CA ALA A 102 6.32 3.90 -2.00
C ALA A 102 6.69 5.04 -2.96
N GLY A 103 6.31 6.28 -2.63
CA GLY A 103 6.57 7.44 -3.46
C GLY A 103 8.04 7.70 -3.67
N PHE A 104 8.84 7.71 -2.61
CA PHE A 104 10.28 7.94 -2.71
C PHE A 104 10.99 6.79 -3.43
N THR A 105 10.57 5.55 -3.21
CA THR A 105 11.15 4.39 -3.91
C THR A 105 10.94 4.51 -5.42
N TRP A 106 9.74 4.82 -5.86
CA TRP A 106 9.42 4.98 -7.28
C TRP A 106 10.10 6.21 -7.90
N LEU A 107 10.13 7.33 -7.17
CA LEU A 107 10.84 8.54 -7.64
C LEU A 107 12.32 8.27 -7.82
N LEU A 108 12.95 7.53 -6.89
CA LEU A 108 14.37 7.17 -7.01
C LEU A 108 14.61 6.29 -8.23
N ALA A 109 13.75 5.29 -8.46
CA ALA A 109 13.88 4.40 -9.60
C ALA A 109 13.72 5.15 -10.94
N ILE A 110 12.76 6.07 -11.01
CA ILE A 110 12.56 6.91 -12.19
C ILE A 110 13.74 7.85 -12.39
N ALA A 111 14.25 8.46 -11.31
CA ALA A 111 15.42 9.34 -11.38
C ALA A 111 16.67 8.60 -11.89
N GLU A 112 16.88 7.37 -11.46
CA GLU A 112 17.94 6.52 -12.00
C GLU A 112 17.74 6.23 -13.49
N TRP A 113 16.51 5.87 -13.86
CA TRP A 113 16.17 5.50 -15.22
C TRP A 113 16.38 6.64 -16.21
N ILE A 114 16.04 7.86 -15.85
CA ILE A 114 16.26 9.04 -16.70
C ILE A 114 17.68 9.58 -16.62
N GLY A 115 18.58 8.97 -15.83
CA GLY A 115 19.97 9.38 -15.70
C GLY A 115 20.20 10.60 -14.82
N LEU A 116 19.20 11.07 -14.08
CA LEU A 116 19.31 12.27 -13.24
C LEU A 116 20.40 12.14 -12.18
N LEU A 117 20.48 10.98 -11.53
CA LEU A 117 21.47 10.74 -10.48
C LEU A 117 22.90 10.75 -11.04
N THR A 118 23.09 10.19 -12.23
CA THR A 118 24.37 10.21 -12.92
C THR A 118 24.77 11.65 -13.26
N TRP A 119 23.81 12.42 -13.75
CA TRP A 119 24.05 13.83 -14.08
C TRP A 119 24.42 14.65 -12.84
N LEU A 120 23.70 14.48 -11.73
CA LEU A 120 23.99 15.16 -10.46
C LEU A 120 25.37 14.77 -9.92
N GLY A 121 25.78 13.52 -10.09
CA GLY A 121 27.10 13.04 -9.67
C GLY A 121 28.26 13.64 -10.47
N GLN A 122 27.99 14.24 -11.62
CA GLN A 122 29.00 14.91 -12.46
C GLN A 122 29.18 16.39 -12.08
N LEU A 123 28.28 16.93 -11.26
CA LEU A 123 28.39 18.31 -10.77
C LEU A 123 29.36 18.41 -9.61
#